data_e8178407f88179ef51dc5c454f6b07b8
#
_entry.id   e8178407f88179ef51dc5c454f6b07b8
#
_cell.length_a   1.000
_cell.length_b   1.000
_cell.length_c   1.000
_cell.angle_alpha   90.00
_cell.angle_beta   90.00
_cell.angle_gamma   90.00
#
_symmetry.space_group_name_H-M   'P 1'
#
loop_
_entity.id
_entity.type
_entity.pdbx_description
1 polymer ?
#
loop_
_entity_poly.entity_id
_entity_poly.type
_entity_poly.pdbx_seq_one_letter_code
_entity_poly.pdbx_strand_id
1 'polypeptide(L)'
;MTYRPRPCRVSVDALPRSYVCYDLETTGLSPDARIVEIGAVRVIDGWEDEKFDTFVALPAGVRMEPGARAVNRISDDMLAGAPDEAEALGAFCRFAEDFALVGQNIAAFDNVLLDRAAARQRVASPTRNGFVDTMVLYRELVGKPASLAAICGHYGVSNPQAHRAWADAVATSDCYQAILKDAASRRLCVEDLDQGPRGEELAGELVCFTGNSYELPKRDMEVLALLHGAQLSKGVTRRVTMLVELDPRAGRKTAKLRRARELGTPVVRGEDLLARLGLTARDLRR
;
A
#
# COMPACT_ATOMS: atom_id res chain seq x y z
N MET A 1 -18.55 -20.87 -6.89
CA MET A 1 -17.31 -21.36 -6.28
C MET A 1 -17.11 -20.66 -4.97
N THR A 2 -17.01 -21.40 -3.90
CA THR A 2 -16.62 -20.89 -2.58
C THR A 2 -15.11 -20.62 -2.57
N TYR A 3 -14.64 -19.66 -1.79
CA TYR A 3 -13.22 -19.40 -1.61
C TYR A 3 -12.93 -19.08 -0.14
N ARG A 4 -11.65 -19.18 0.23
CA ARG A 4 -11.13 -18.75 1.52
C ARG A 4 -10.14 -17.61 1.27
N PRO A 5 -10.12 -16.52 2.08
CA PRO A 5 -9.08 -15.50 2.00
C PRO A 5 -7.71 -16.15 2.16
N ARG A 6 -6.70 -15.61 1.48
CA ARG A 6 -5.33 -16.11 1.66
C ARG A 6 -4.78 -15.58 2.97
N PRO A 7 -3.95 -16.37 3.70
CA PRO A 7 -3.23 -15.88 4.87
C PRO A 7 -2.41 -14.63 4.52
N CYS A 8 -2.27 -13.72 5.47
CA CYS A 8 -1.29 -12.64 5.32
C CYS A 8 0.10 -13.26 5.34
N ARG A 9 0.89 -12.99 4.29
CA ARG A 9 2.26 -13.51 4.19
C ARG A 9 3.28 -12.66 4.94
N VAL A 10 2.84 -11.56 5.53
CA VAL A 10 3.70 -10.59 6.20
C VAL A 10 3.45 -10.69 7.70
N SER A 11 4.46 -11.11 8.44
CA SER A 11 4.48 -10.94 9.89
C SER A 11 4.79 -9.48 10.19
N VAL A 12 3.85 -8.77 10.80
CA VAL A 12 4.02 -7.34 11.16
C VAL A 12 5.18 -7.14 12.13
N ASP A 13 5.41 -8.12 13.01
CA ASP A 13 6.50 -8.07 13.99
C ASP A 13 7.89 -8.21 13.33
N ALA A 14 7.95 -8.75 12.10
CA ALA A 14 9.18 -8.86 11.33
C ALA A 14 9.47 -7.62 10.46
N LEU A 15 8.57 -6.65 10.41
CA LEU A 15 8.75 -5.44 9.61
C LEU A 15 9.69 -4.45 10.32
N PRO A 16 10.60 -3.78 9.60
CA PRO A 16 11.61 -2.92 10.19
C PRO A 16 10.98 -1.69 10.87
N ARG A 17 11.45 -1.37 12.07
CA ARG A 17 11.15 -0.12 12.79
C ARG A 17 12.23 0.93 12.57
N SER A 18 13.43 0.49 12.18
CA SER A 18 14.53 1.33 11.73
C SER A 18 14.76 1.04 10.25
N TYR A 19 14.67 2.07 9.41
CA TYR A 19 14.65 1.95 7.95
C TYR A 19 14.99 3.27 7.26
N VAL A 20 15.25 3.22 5.97
CA VAL A 20 15.29 4.39 5.09
C VAL A 20 14.09 4.32 4.16
N CYS A 21 13.17 5.28 4.30
CA CYS A 21 12.08 5.46 3.35
C CYS A 21 12.53 6.38 2.23
N TYR A 22 12.30 6.00 0.98
CA TYR A 22 12.78 6.76 -0.18
C TYR A 22 11.78 6.74 -1.33
N ASP A 23 11.94 7.71 -2.21
CA ASP A 23 11.21 7.88 -3.46
C ASP A 23 12.13 8.50 -4.52
N LEU A 24 11.85 8.26 -5.79
CA LEU A 24 12.64 8.77 -6.91
C LEU A 24 11.76 9.55 -7.88
N GLU A 25 12.22 10.73 -8.30
CA GLU A 25 11.71 11.35 -9.52
C GLU A 25 12.62 11.02 -10.70
N THR A 26 12.01 10.87 -11.87
CA THR A 26 12.68 10.34 -13.05
C THR A 26 12.36 11.12 -14.32
N THR A 27 13.17 10.91 -15.35
CA THR A 27 12.94 11.52 -16.67
C THR A 27 11.68 10.99 -17.38
N GLY A 28 11.14 9.85 -16.94
CA GLY A 28 9.99 9.18 -17.56
C GLY A 28 9.79 7.80 -16.97
N LEU A 29 8.94 7.01 -17.61
CA LEU A 29 8.61 5.64 -17.19
C LEU A 29 9.29 4.56 -18.05
N SER A 30 10.10 4.95 -19.02
CA SER A 30 10.79 4.02 -19.91
C SER A 30 11.87 3.21 -19.17
N PRO A 31 12.27 2.05 -19.70
CA PRO A 31 13.39 1.29 -19.16
C PRO A 31 14.71 2.07 -19.09
N ASP A 32 14.89 3.08 -19.92
CA ASP A 32 16.07 3.91 -20.01
C ASP A 32 15.96 5.22 -19.22
N ALA A 33 14.88 5.39 -18.45
CA ALA A 33 14.67 6.56 -17.60
C ALA A 33 15.86 6.77 -16.66
N ARG A 34 16.14 8.05 -16.37
CA ARG A 34 17.21 8.47 -15.46
C ARG A 34 16.60 9.06 -14.21
N ILE A 35 17.26 8.88 -13.10
CA ILE A 35 16.92 9.52 -11.83
C ILE A 35 17.24 11.02 -11.96
N VAL A 36 16.33 11.87 -11.51
CA VAL A 36 16.49 13.34 -11.48
C VAL A 36 16.36 13.93 -10.08
N GLU A 37 15.76 13.18 -9.15
CA GLU A 37 15.69 13.52 -7.73
C GLU A 37 15.70 12.24 -6.91
N ILE A 38 16.43 12.25 -5.79
CA ILE A 38 16.40 11.20 -4.77
C ILE A 38 15.98 11.86 -3.47
N GLY A 39 14.83 11.51 -2.96
CA GLY A 39 14.34 11.96 -1.66
C GLY A 39 14.25 10.80 -0.68
N ALA A 40 14.71 11.01 0.55
CA ALA A 40 14.64 9.98 1.56
C ALA A 40 14.52 10.54 2.98
N VAL A 41 14.03 9.70 3.88
CA VAL A 41 14.03 9.93 5.32
C VAL A 41 14.52 8.69 6.03
N ARG A 42 15.47 8.82 6.95
CA ARG A 42 15.91 7.77 7.84
C ARG A 42 15.08 7.81 9.11
N VAL A 43 14.62 6.64 9.52
CA VAL A 43 13.82 6.45 10.73
C VAL A 43 14.54 5.43 11.61
N ILE A 44 14.70 5.76 12.88
CA ILE A 44 15.30 4.88 13.89
C ILE A 44 14.26 4.64 14.99
N ASP A 45 13.92 3.38 15.21
CA ASP A 45 12.91 2.94 16.21
C ASP A 45 11.57 3.69 16.13
N GLY A 46 11.17 4.05 14.90
CA GLY A 46 9.92 4.76 14.62
C GLY A 46 10.02 6.28 14.71
N TRP A 47 11.21 6.86 14.95
CA TRP A 47 11.42 8.30 15.00
C TRP A 47 12.24 8.78 13.80
N GLU A 48 11.84 9.90 13.20
CA GLU A 48 12.60 10.55 12.14
C GLU A 48 13.96 10.99 12.68
N ASP A 49 15.05 10.53 12.03
CA ASP A 49 16.43 10.83 12.39
C ASP A 49 17.03 11.88 11.45
N GLU A 50 17.06 11.61 10.16
CA GLU A 50 17.73 12.45 9.16
C GLU A 50 16.97 12.43 7.82
N LYS A 51 17.06 13.51 7.06
CA LYS A 51 16.49 13.65 5.72
C LYS A 51 17.60 13.73 4.68
N PHE A 52 17.31 13.19 3.52
CA PHE A 52 18.14 13.26 2.33
C PHE A 52 17.31 13.75 1.16
N ASP A 53 17.81 14.77 0.45
CA ASP A 53 17.16 15.30 -0.74
C ASP A 53 18.24 15.83 -1.69
N THR A 54 18.26 15.32 -2.91
CA THR A 54 19.21 15.78 -3.92
C THR A 54 18.62 15.65 -5.32
N PHE A 55 18.81 16.68 -6.12
CA PHE A 55 18.67 16.56 -7.57
C PHE A 55 19.84 15.78 -8.16
N VAL A 56 19.64 15.27 -9.38
CA VAL A 56 20.66 14.54 -10.15
C VAL A 56 20.78 15.18 -11.52
N ALA A 57 21.99 15.63 -11.86
CA ALA A 57 22.26 16.19 -13.18
C ALA A 57 22.10 15.14 -14.29
N LEU A 58 21.45 15.53 -15.37
CA LEU A 58 21.28 14.65 -16.52
C LEU A 58 22.54 14.61 -17.39
N PRO A 59 22.93 13.43 -17.88
CA PRO A 59 23.99 13.30 -18.87
C PRO A 59 23.67 14.07 -20.16
N ALA A 60 24.69 14.49 -20.88
CA ALA A 60 24.52 15.17 -22.16
C ALA A 60 23.64 14.34 -23.12
N GLY A 61 22.66 15.00 -23.73
CA GLY A 61 21.72 14.38 -24.67
C GLY A 61 20.51 13.69 -24.03
N VAL A 62 20.49 13.48 -22.71
CA VAL A 62 19.31 12.99 -22.00
C VAL A 62 18.40 14.16 -21.65
N ARG A 63 17.09 13.99 -21.83
CA ARG A 63 16.08 15.02 -21.56
C ARG A 63 14.93 14.45 -20.76
N MET A 64 14.28 15.33 -20.00
CA MET A 64 13.01 15.01 -19.35
C MET A 64 11.91 14.76 -20.40
N GLU A 65 11.16 13.67 -20.24
CA GLU A 65 9.92 13.45 -20.98
C GLU A 65 8.87 14.51 -20.57
N PRO A 66 8.10 15.08 -21.53
CA PRO A 66 7.09 16.09 -21.21
C PRO A 66 6.08 15.61 -20.15
N GLY A 67 5.71 14.34 -20.16
CA GLY A 67 4.80 13.74 -19.17
C GLY A 67 5.40 13.73 -17.75
N ALA A 68 6.66 13.36 -17.61
CA ALA A 68 7.35 13.36 -16.31
C ALA A 68 7.48 14.78 -15.78
N ARG A 69 7.92 15.73 -16.63
CA ARG A 69 8.02 17.15 -16.27
C ARG A 69 6.68 17.75 -15.82
N ALA A 70 5.59 17.36 -16.44
CA ALA A 70 4.25 17.82 -16.06
C ALA A 70 3.83 17.33 -14.67
N VAL A 71 4.32 16.16 -14.24
CA VAL A 71 4.03 15.55 -12.95
C VAL A 71 4.95 16.10 -11.86
N ASN A 72 6.27 15.94 -12.01
CA ASN A 72 7.25 16.28 -10.96
C ASN A 72 7.66 17.77 -10.96
N ARG A 73 7.37 18.51 -12.04
CA ARG A 73 7.66 19.95 -12.20
C ARG A 73 9.16 20.30 -12.10
N ILE A 74 10.04 19.31 -12.31
CA ILE A 74 11.48 19.53 -12.31
C ILE A 74 11.87 20.13 -13.66
N SER A 75 12.55 21.28 -13.62
CA SER A 75 13.06 21.96 -14.81
C SER A 75 14.56 21.66 -15.01
N ASP A 76 15.04 21.90 -16.22
CA ASP A 76 16.47 21.73 -16.52
C ASP A 76 17.34 22.68 -15.67
N ASP A 77 16.82 23.89 -15.35
CA ASP A 77 17.51 24.85 -14.48
C ASP A 77 17.66 24.33 -13.04
N MET A 78 16.70 23.56 -12.54
CA MET A 78 16.79 22.95 -11.20
C MET A 78 17.85 21.86 -11.15
N LEU A 79 18.13 21.21 -12.28
CA LEU A 79 19.18 20.18 -12.39
C LEU A 79 20.55 20.80 -12.70
N ALA A 80 20.61 22.08 -13.07
CA ALA A 80 21.86 22.74 -13.36
C ALA A 80 22.69 22.87 -12.09
N GLY A 81 23.91 22.31 -12.10
CA GLY A 81 24.83 22.32 -10.95
C GLY A 81 24.50 21.25 -9.88
N ALA A 82 23.49 20.40 -10.10
CA ALA A 82 23.28 19.22 -9.26
C ALA A 82 24.44 18.22 -9.42
N PRO A 83 24.70 17.38 -8.41
CA PRO A 83 25.66 16.28 -8.51
C PRO A 83 25.29 15.34 -9.67
N ASP A 84 26.28 14.70 -10.26
CA ASP A 84 26.04 13.68 -11.26
C ASP A 84 25.44 12.39 -10.63
N GLU A 85 25.05 11.44 -11.48
CA GLU A 85 24.44 10.18 -11.03
C GLU A 85 25.36 9.38 -10.08
N ALA A 86 26.69 9.43 -10.28
CA ALA A 86 27.65 8.72 -9.43
C ALA A 86 27.76 9.34 -8.05
N GLU A 87 27.84 10.67 -8.00
CA GLU A 87 27.95 11.44 -6.75
C GLU A 87 26.65 11.33 -5.93
N ALA A 88 25.49 11.54 -6.58
CA ALA A 88 24.19 11.47 -5.92
C ALA A 88 23.91 10.07 -5.39
N LEU A 89 24.13 9.03 -6.22
CA LEU A 89 23.96 7.64 -5.82
C LEU A 89 24.92 7.26 -4.69
N GLY A 90 26.19 7.67 -4.78
CA GLY A 90 27.19 7.44 -3.74
C GLY A 90 26.78 8.07 -2.40
N ALA A 91 26.22 9.28 -2.43
CA ALA A 91 25.70 9.95 -1.24
C ALA A 91 24.49 9.22 -0.67
N PHE A 92 23.55 8.80 -1.53
CA PHE A 92 22.39 8.02 -1.09
C PHE A 92 22.78 6.65 -0.51
N CYS A 93 23.74 5.95 -1.12
CA CYS A 93 24.25 4.68 -0.57
C CYS A 93 24.85 4.85 0.83
N ARG A 94 25.59 5.94 1.07
CA ARG A 94 26.10 6.26 2.42
C ARG A 94 25.00 6.60 3.40
N PHE A 95 23.99 7.36 2.96
CA PHE A 95 22.81 7.68 3.78
C PHE A 95 22.00 6.42 4.13
N ALA A 96 21.81 5.51 3.17
CA ALA A 96 21.06 4.27 3.38
C ALA A 96 21.80 3.27 4.27
N GLU A 97 23.14 3.31 4.31
CA GLU A 97 23.97 2.36 5.07
C GLU A 97 23.50 0.89 4.89
N ASP A 98 23.23 0.21 6.01
CA ASP A 98 22.70 -1.17 6.02
C ASP A 98 21.19 -1.22 6.35
N PHE A 99 20.51 -0.08 6.38
CA PHE A 99 19.07 -0.04 6.66
C PHE A 99 18.26 -0.67 5.52
N ALA A 100 17.19 -1.38 5.90
CA ALA A 100 16.20 -1.82 4.94
C ALA A 100 15.50 -0.63 4.29
N LEU A 101 15.18 -0.74 3.01
CA LEU A 101 14.50 0.30 2.27
C LEU A 101 12.98 0.18 2.43
N VAL A 102 12.29 1.29 2.54
CA VAL A 102 10.82 1.36 2.50
C VAL A 102 10.42 2.33 1.41
N GLY A 103 9.34 2.07 0.70
CA GLY A 103 8.84 3.02 -0.29
C GLY A 103 7.53 2.55 -0.94
N GLN A 104 6.93 3.44 -1.71
CA GLN A 104 5.64 3.23 -2.35
C GLN A 104 5.82 2.66 -3.77
N ASN A 105 5.39 1.42 -4.02
CA ASN A 105 5.54 0.73 -5.31
C ASN A 105 7.00 0.54 -5.76
N ILE A 106 7.93 0.59 -4.83
CA ILE A 106 9.38 0.56 -5.12
C ILE A 106 9.83 -0.76 -5.74
N ALA A 107 9.17 -1.87 -5.43
CA ALA A 107 9.50 -3.18 -6.00
C ALA A 107 9.37 -3.21 -7.53
N ALA A 108 8.39 -2.48 -8.07
CA ALA A 108 8.11 -2.49 -9.50
C ALA A 108 8.79 -1.34 -10.25
N PHE A 109 9.24 -0.28 -9.57
CA PHE A 109 9.75 0.91 -10.24
C PHE A 109 11.08 1.40 -9.65
N ASP A 110 11.09 2.00 -8.46
CA ASP A 110 12.25 2.70 -7.92
C ASP A 110 13.46 1.80 -7.70
N ASN A 111 13.27 0.61 -7.13
CA ASN A 111 14.35 -0.37 -6.95
C ASN A 111 14.97 -0.77 -8.29
N VAL A 112 14.17 -0.90 -9.34
CA VAL A 112 14.66 -1.28 -10.67
C VAL A 112 15.55 -0.18 -11.25
N LEU A 113 15.16 1.08 -11.07
CA LEU A 113 15.96 2.23 -11.55
C LEU A 113 17.22 2.43 -10.71
N LEU A 114 17.10 2.25 -9.40
CA LEU A 114 18.23 2.32 -8.47
C LEU A 114 19.27 1.23 -8.76
N ASP A 115 18.83 -0.01 -8.99
CA ASP A 115 19.72 -1.12 -9.38
C ASP A 115 20.42 -0.86 -10.71
N ARG A 116 19.71 -0.29 -11.69
CA ARG A 116 20.30 0.08 -12.98
C ARG A 116 21.31 1.20 -12.84
N ALA A 117 21.03 2.23 -12.03
CA ALA A 117 21.97 3.29 -11.73
C ALA A 117 23.22 2.73 -11.04
N ALA A 118 23.04 1.87 -10.04
CA ALA A 118 24.14 1.21 -9.34
C ALA A 118 25.01 0.37 -10.29
N ALA A 119 24.38 -0.38 -11.19
CA ALA A 119 25.10 -1.17 -12.21
C ALA A 119 25.90 -0.29 -13.17
N ARG A 120 25.34 0.86 -13.63
CA ARG A 120 26.06 1.82 -14.48
C ARG A 120 27.28 2.39 -13.77
N GLN A 121 27.14 2.70 -12.49
CA GLN A 121 28.21 3.29 -11.66
C GLN A 121 29.15 2.24 -11.05
N ARG A 122 28.87 0.95 -11.25
CA ARG A 122 29.65 -0.18 -10.70
C ARG A 122 29.76 -0.15 -9.18
N VAL A 123 28.69 0.26 -8.51
CA VAL A 123 28.56 0.24 -7.04
C VAL A 123 27.51 -0.76 -6.61
N ALA A 124 27.57 -1.18 -5.36
CA ALA A 124 26.55 -2.07 -4.80
C ALA A 124 25.25 -1.27 -4.58
N SER A 125 24.12 -1.81 -5.06
CA SER A 125 22.83 -1.20 -4.80
C SER A 125 22.41 -1.35 -3.34
N PRO A 126 21.83 -0.34 -2.69
CA PRO A 126 21.28 -0.44 -1.34
C PRO A 126 20.03 -1.33 -1.27
N THR A 127 19.42 -1.70 -2.39
CA THR A 127 18.29 -2.66 -2.44
C THR A 127 18.65 -4.04 -1.87
N ARG A 128 19.95 -4.39 -1.84
CA ARG A 128 20.47 -5.61 -1.22
C ARG A 128 20.20 -5.72 0.28
N ASN A 129 19.97 -4.61 0.96
CA ASN A 129 19.66 -4.57 2.40
C ASN A 129 18.24 -5.11 2.69
N GLY A 130 17.48 -5.45 1.66
CA GLY A 130 16.07 -5.79 1.75
C GLY A 130 15.17 -4.56 1.67
N PHE A 131 13.90 -4.79 1.38
CA PHE A 131 12.96 -3.68 1.26
C PHE A 131 11.53 -4.06 1.63
N VAL A 132 10.72 -3.06 1.94
CA VAL A 132 9.27 -3.14 2.13
C VAL A 132 8.57 -2.22 1.15
N ASP A 133 7.68 -2.78 0.32
CA ASP A 133 6.83 -2.02 -0.58
C ASP A 133 5.49 -1.73 0.11
N THR A 134 5.24 -0.45 0.41
CA THR A 134 4.04 -0.02 1.15
C THR A 134 2.76 -0.26 0.37
N MET A 135 2.78 -0.20 -0.97
CA MET A 135 1.62 -0.55 -1.79
C MET A 135 1.25 -2.02 -1.63
N VAL A 136 2.25 -2.91 -1.66
CA VAL A 136 2.05 -4.35 -1.48
C VAL A 136 1.57 -4.63 -0.06
N LEU A 137 2.23 -4.06 0.94
CA LEU A 137 1.88 -4.21 2.35
C LEU A 137 0.45 -3.75 2.63
N TYR A 138 0.07 -2.55 2.17
CA TYR A 138 -1.28 -2.02 2.34
C TYR A 138 -2.33 -2.90 1.64
N ARG A 139 -2.05 -3.41 0.43
CA ARG A 139 -2.96 -4.32 -0.26
C ARG A 139 -3.19 -5.63 0.48
N GLU A 140 -2.17 -6.14 1.14
CA GLU A 140 -2.26 -7.38 1.92
C GLU A 140 -3.02 -7.16 3.24
N LEU A 141 -2.78 -6.06 3.93
CA LEU A 141 -3.35 -5.79 5.26
C LEU A 141 -4.70 -5.07 5.22
N VAL A 142 -4.90 -4.17 4.28
CA VAL A 142 -6.10 -3.30 4.20
C VAL A 142 -6.90 -3.54 2.93
N GLY A 143 -6.25 -3.46 1.76
CA GLY A 143 -6.91 -3.69 0.47
C GLY A 143 -6.62 -2.62 -0.59
N LYS A 144 -7.58 -2.36 -1.47
CA LYS A 144 -7.46 -1.39 -2.58
C LYS A 144 -8.51 -0.28 -2.43
N PRO A 145 -8.26 0.93 -2.94
CA PRO A 145 -7.08 1.39 -3.71
C PRO A 145 -5.85 1.56 -2.82
N ALA A 146 -4.64 1.49 -3.38
CA ALA A 146 -3.36 1.53 -2.68
C ALA A 146 -2.31 2.43 -3.36
N SER A 147 -2.74 3.51 -4.03
CA SER A 147 -1.84 4.60 -4.41
C SER A 147 -1.42 5.39 -3.17
N LEU A 148 -0.30 6.10 -3.20
CA LEU A 148 0.14 6.94 -2.08
C LEU A 148 -0.97 7.89 -1.63
N ALA A 149 -1.62 8.61 -2.56
CA ALA A 149 -2.73 9.50 -2.26
C ALA A 149 -3.91 8.79 -1.57
N ALA A 150 -4.20 7.53 -1.95
CA ALA A 150 -5.26 6.76 -1.32
C ALA A 150 -4.88 6.32 0.10
N ILE A 151 -3.63 5.93 0.33
CA ILE A 151 -3.13 5.54 1.64
C ILE A 151 -3.06 6.77 2.56
N CYS A 152 -2.55 7.90 2.06
CA CYS A 152 -2.54 9.18 2.77
C CYS A 152 -3.97 9.59 3.19
N GLY A 153 -4.92 9.56 2.26
CA GLY A 153 -6.32 9.87 2.56
C GLY A 153 -6.94 8.92 3.58
N HIS A 154 -6.53 7.66 3.58
CA HIS A 154 -6.99 6.65 4.52
C HIS A 154 -6.52 6.94 5.96
N TYR A 155 -5.24 7.26 6.12
CA TYR A 155 -4.65 7.48 7.44
C TYR A 155 -4.60 8.94 7.87
N GLY A 156 -5.11 9.87 7.06
CA GLY A 156 -5.08 11.31 7.35
C GLY A 156 -3.67 11.92 7.26
N VAL A 157 -2.78 11.31 6.48
CA VAL A 157 -1.43 11.83 6.24
C VAL A 157 -1.50 12.95 5.20
N SER A 158 -0.86 14.08 5.48
CA SER A 158 -0.78 15.22 4.57
C SER A 158 0.43 15.10 3.64
N ASN A 159 0.22 15.30 2.34
CA ASN A 159 1.31 15.39 1.37
C ASN A 159 1.09 16.60 0.44
N PRO A 160 1.34 17.84 0.91
CA PRO A 160 1.04 19.05 0.15
C PRO A 160 2.01 19.28 -1.03
N GLN A 161 3.14 18.59 -1.06
CA GLN A 161 4.16 18.69 -2.11
C GLN A 161 4.31 17.36 -2.88
N ALA A 162 3.20 16.69 -3.14
CA ALA A 162 3.19 15.47 -3.93
C ALA A 162 3.93 15.65 -5.27
N HIS A 163 4.63 14.59 -5.67
CA HIS A 163 5.53 14.54 -6.83
C HIS A 163 6.85 15.34 -6.63
N ARG A 164 7.30 15.41 -5.39
CA ARG A 164 8.66 15.72 -5.00
C ARG A 164 9.17 14.54 -4.18
N ALA A 165 10.28 13.95 -4.59
CA ALA A 165 10.79 12.70 -4.03
C ALA A 165 10.89 12.74 -2.50
N TRP A 166 11.43 13.82 -1.95
CA TRP A 166 11.51 14.03 -0.51
C TRP A 166 10.13 14.02 0.18
N ALA A 167 9.14 14.74 -0.38
CA ALA A 167 7.83 14.84 0.24
C ALA A 167 7.07 13.51 0.17
N ASP A 168 7.20 12.82 -0.95
CA ASP A 168 6.59 11.50 -1.15
C ASP A 168 7.25 10.44 -0.24
N ALA A 169 8.58 10.50 -0.03
CA ALA A 169 9.28 9.65 0.92
C ALA A 169 8.82 9.87 2.37
N VAL A 170 8.66 11.13 2.82
CA VAL A 170 8.15 11.46 4.15
C VAL A 170 6.71 10.97 4.32
N ALA A 171 5.83 11.30 3.37
CA ALA A 171 4.43 10.87 3.42
C ALA A 171 4.30 9.33 3.40
N THR A 172 5.16 8.65 2.64
CA THR A 172 5.21 7.18 2.60
C THR A 172 5.68 6.61 3.93
N SER A 173 6.67 7.22 4.59
CA SER A 173 7.14 6.83 5.92
C SER A 173 6.02 6.95 6.96
N ASP A 174 5.29 8.08 6.97
CA ASP A 174 4.16 8.30 7.88
C ASP A 174 3.04 7.27 7.62
N CYS A 175 2.74 7.00 6.35
CA CYS A 175 1.80 5.94 5.97
C CYS A 175 2.27 4.56 6.42
N TYR A 176 3.55 4.24 6.29
CA TYR A 176 4.11 2.97 6.73
C TYR A 176 3.96 2.79 8.24
N GLN A 177 4.28 3.80 9.04
CA GLN A 177 4.09 3.76 10.49
C GLN A 177 2.61 3.60 10.87
N ALA A 178 1.72 4.30 10.15
CA ALA A 178 0.28 4.16 10.36
C ALA A 178 -0.22 2.75 10.01
N ILE A 179 0.30 2.14 8.92
CA ILE A 179 0.02 0.74 8.55
C ILE A 179 0.46 -0.22 9.66
N LEU A 180 1.67 -0.06 10.20
CA LEU A 180 2.18 -0.90 11.28
C LEU A 180 1.30 -0.81 12.53
N LYS A 181 0.91 0.41 12.92
CA LYS A 181 0.02 0.65 14.06
C LYS A 181 -1.37 0.05 13.84
N ASP A 182 -1.93 0.22 12.63
CA ASP A 182 -3.23 -0.35 12.28
C ASP A 182 -3.18 -1.88 12.29
N ALA A 183 -2.18 -2.48 11.66
CA ALA A 183 -2.01 -3.93 11.64
C ALA A 183 -1.85 -4.53 13.03
N ALA A 184 -1.06 -3.89 13.90
CA ALA A 184 -0.91 -4.32 15.30
C ALA A 184 -2.21 -4.19 16.12
N SER A 185 -3.15 -3.33 15.71
CA SER A 185 -4.45 -3.14 16.37
C SER A 185 -5.53 -4.12 15.94
N ARG A 186 -5.33 -4.89 14.86
CA ARG A 186 -6.36 -5.77 14.29
C ARG A 186 -6.55 -7.02 15.14
N ARG A 187 -7.82 -7.40 15.35
CA ARG A 187 -8.20 -8.58 16.14
C ARG A 187 -8.37 -9.84 15.29
N LEU A 188 -8.67 -9.67 13.99
CA LEU A 188 -8.97 -10.79 13.10
C LEU A 188 -7.91 -10.91 12.03
N CYS A 189 -7.39 -12.11 11.87
CA CYS A 189 -6.52 -12.50 10.77
C CYS A 189 -6.97 -13.85 10.21
N VAL A 190 -6.44 -14.24 9.07
CA VAL A 190 -6.84 -15.51 8.44
C VAL A 190 -6.49 -16.71 9.31
N GLU A 191 -5.45 -16.58 10.13
CA GLU A 191 -4.97 -17.58 11.08
C GLU A 191 -6.00 -17.87 12.19
N ASP A 192 -6.91 -16.93 12.50
CA ASP A 192 -8.01 -17.16 13.44
C ASP A 192 -8.95 -18.29 12.98
N LEU A 193 -9.00 -18.56 11.66
CA LEU A 193 -9.80 -19.66 11.11
C LEU A 193 -9.30 -21.04 11.53
N ASP A 194 -8.05 -21.16 11.95
CA ASP A 194 -7.47 -22.43 12.40
C ASP A 194 -7.85 -22.74 13.86
N GLN A 195 -8.40 -21.77 14.59
CA GLN A 195 -8.92 -21.92 15.95
C GLN A 195 -10.37 -22.48 15.96
N GLY A 196 -10.96 -22.68 14.78
CA GLY A 196 -12.32 -23.17 14.63
C GLY A 196 -13.41 -22.09 14.61
N PRO A 197 -14.67 -22.50 14.43
CA PRO A 197 -15.78 -21.57 14.36
C PRO A 197 -16.04 -20.89 15.71
N ARG A 198 -16.44 -19.62 15.68
CA ARG A 198 -16.88 -18.83 16.85
C ARG A 198 -18.40 -18.81 17.00
N GLY A 199 -19.14 -19.20 15.94
CA GLY A 199 -20.59 -19.24 15.92
C GLY A 199 -21.14 -19.87 14.64
N GLU A 200 -22.45 -19.99 14.57
CA GLU A 200 -23.17 -20.59 13.42
C GLU A 200 -24.26 -19.64 12.85
N GLU A 201 -24.22 -18.35 13.22
CA GLU A 201 -25.26 -17.37 12.88
C GLU A 201 -25.40 -17.15 11.36
N LEU A 202 -24.39 -17.52 10.60
CA LEU A 202 -24.34 -17.47 9.14
C LEU A 202 -24.24 -18.86 8.50
N ALA A 203 -24.55 -19.92 9.26
CA ALA A 203 -24.55 -21.26 8.72
C ALA A 203 -25.54 -21.37 7.53
N GLY A 204 -25.06 -21.97 6.43
CA GLY A 204 -25.87 -22.10 5.20
C GLY A 204 -25.85 -20.86 4.29
N GLU A 205 -25.32 -19.72 4.74
CA GLU A 205 -25.21 -18.52 3.92
C GLU A 205 -24.01 -18.62 2.95
N LEU A 206 -24.21 -18.20 1.71
CA LEU A 206 -23.14 -17.96 0.73
C LEU A 206 -23.00 -16.45 0.52
N VAL A 207 -22.02 -15.86 1.16
CA VAL A 207 -21.84 -14.41 1.25
C VAL A 207 -20.85 -13.91 0.20
N CYS A 208 -21.18 -12.80 -0.44
CA CYS A 208 -20.29 -12.06 -1.32
C CYS A 208 -20.07 -10.65 -0.75
N PHE A 209 -18.85 -10.16 -0.79
CA PHE A 209 -18.50 -8.82 -0.31
C PHE A 209 -18.17 -7.87 -1.47
N THR A 210 -18.58 -6.60 -1.33
CA THR A 210 -18.23 -5.51 -2.24
C THR A 210 -17.86 -4.24 -1.48
N GLY A 211 -16.95 -3.45 -2.05
CA GLY A 211 -16.36 -2.31 -1.35
C GLY A 211 -15.26 -2.73 -0.39
N ASN A 212 -14.69 -1.75 0.25
CA ASN A 212 -13.72 -1.86 1.33
C ASN A 212 -13.69 -0.52 2.06
N SER A 213 -13.73 -0.52 3.35
CA SER A 213 -13.60 0.70 4.15
C SER A 213 -12.58 0.49 5.27
N TYR A 214 -12.12 1.58 5.85
CA TYR A 214 -11.22 1.55 6.99
C TYR A 214 -11.87 0.91 8.22
N GLU A 215 -13.13 1.29 8.48
CA GLU A 215 -13.87 0.81 9.63
C GLU A 215 -14.24 -0.67 9.51
N LEU A 216 -14.49 -1.12 8.27
CA LEU A 216 -14.89 -2.48 7.93
C LEU A 216 -13.99 -3.05 6.82
N PRO A 217 -12.74 -3.40 7.12
CA PRO A 217 -11.84 -3.97 6.13
C PRO A 217 -12.41 -5.27 5.58
N LYS A 218 -12.45 -5.37 4.26
CA LYS A 218 -13.10 -6.49 3.59
C LYS A 218 -12.56 -7.85 4.04
N ARG A 219 -11.24 -7.95 4.24
CA ARG A 219 -10.59 -9.18 4.67
C ARG A 219 -11.06 -9.61 6.06
N ASP A 220 -11.12 -8.68 6.99
CA ASP A 220 -11.56 -8.94 8.36
C ASP A 220 -13.03 -9.38 8.38
N MET A 221 -13.87 -8.75 7.55
CA MET A 221 -15.28 -9.12 7.39
C MET A 221 -15.45 -10.49 6.72
N GLU A 222 -14.58 -10.85 5.77
CA GLU A 222 -14.57 -12.19 5.16
C GLU A 222 -14.16 -13.27 6.17
N VAL A 223 -13.12 -13.00 7.00
CA VAL A 223 -12.71 -13.91 8.08
C VAL A 223 -13.82 -14.06 9.11
N LEU A 224 -14.41 -12.94 9.53
CA LEU A 224 -15.53 -12.95 10.50
C LEU A 224 -16.70 -13.80 10.00
N ALA A 225 -17.11 -13.61 8.74
CA ALA A 225 -18.21 -14.39 8.17
C ALA A 225 -17.91 -15.90 8.16
N LEU A 226 -16.68 -16.30 7.86
CA LEU A 226 -16.24 -17.70 7.92
C LEU A 226 -16.27 -18.26 9.35
N LEU A 227 -15.82 -17.48 10.35
CA LEU A 227 -15.84 -17.86 11.76
C LEU A 227 -17.26 -18.07 12.30
N HIS A 228 -18.25 -17.44 11.67
CA HIS A 228 -19.69 -17.60 12.00
C HIS A 228 -20.45 -18.53 11.04
N GLY A 229 -19.73 -19.41 10.33
CA GLY A 229 -20.32 -20.51 9.56
C GLY A 229 -20.69 -20.20 8.11
N ALA A 230 -20.45 -18.99 7.62
CA ALA A 230 -20.72 -18.66 6.21
C ALA A 230 -19.75 -19.34 5.24
N GLN A 231 -20.17 -19.44 3.98
CA GLN A 231 -19.30 -19.69 2.84
C GLN A 231 -19.09 -18.40 2.05
N LEU A 232 -17.94 -18.22 1.40
CA LEU A 232 -17.65 -17.02 0.64
C LEU A 232 -17.73 -17.24 -0.86
N SER A 233 -18.21 -16.21 -1.59
CA SER A 233 -18.22 -16.16 -3.04
C SER A 233 -17.46 -14.92 -3.56
N LYS A 234 -16.61 -15.11 -4.58
CA LYS A 234 -15.89 -14.00 -5.24
C LYS A 234 -16.80 -13.08 -6.05
N GLY A 235 -17.91 -13.61 -6.55
CA GLY A 235 -18.84 -12.89 -7.41
C GLY A 235 -20.30 -13.21 -7.06
N VAL A 236 -21.23 -12.36 -7.52
CA VAL A 236 -22.67 -12.54 -7.30
C VAL A 236 -23.23 -13.51 -8.34
N THR A 237 -23.68 -14.66 -7.87
CA THR A 237 -24.34 -15.70 -8.66
C THR A 237 -25.73 -15.98 -8.06
N ARG A 238 -26.58 -16.76 -8.74
CA ARG A 238 -27.91 -17.17 -8.21
C ARG A 238 -27.84 -17.91 -6.88
N ARG A 239 -26.68 -18.47 -6.53
CA ARG A 239 -26.48 -19.21 -5.27
C ARG A 239 -26.07 -18.30 -4.10
N VAL A 240 -25.68 -17.05 -4.37
CA VAL A 240 -25.30 -16.08 -3.33
C VAL A 240 -26.57 -15.66 -2.59
N THR A 241 -26.57 -15.87 -1.30
CA THR A 241 -27.69 -15.57 -0.42
C THR A 241 -27.70 -14.13 0.06
N MET A 242 -26.50 -13.51 0.10
CA MET A 242 -26.32 -12.13 0.60
C MET A 242 -25.11 -11.46 -0.06
N LEU A 243 -25.28 -10.21 -0.53
CA LEU A 243 -24.19 -9.32 -0.89
C LEU A 243 -23.98 -8.30 0.21
N VAL A 244 -22.80 -8.28 0.83
CA VAL A 244 -22.46 -7.31 1.87
C VAL A 244 -21.71 -6.12 1.26
N GLU A 245 -22.25 -4.91 1.44
CA GLU A 245 -21.66 -3.66 1.02
C GLU A 245 -20.90 -3.01 2.19
N LEU A 246 -19.59 -2.83 2.03
CA LEU A 246 -18.70 -2.35 3.09
C LEU A 246 -18.44 -0.84 3.03
N ASP A 247 -18.76 -0.19 1.91
CA ASP A 247 -18.55 1.25 1.73
C ASP A 247 -19.73 1.86 0.95
N PRO A 248 -20.87 2.07 1.60
CA PRO A 248 -22.05 2.65 0.95
C PRO A 248 -21.87 4.15 0.61
N ARG A 249 -20.92 4.83 1.26
CA ARG A 249 -20.66 6.27 1.05
C ARG A 249 -19.91 6.55 -0.25
N ALA A 250 -19.21 5.58 -0.79
CA ALA A 250 -18.46 5.74 -2.05
C ALA A 250 -19.35 5.98 -3.28
N GLY A 251 -20.67 5.82 -3.17
CA GLY A 251 -21.65 6.06 -4.25
C GLY A 251 -21.41 5.24 -5.52
N ARG A 252 -20.42 4.36 -5.50
CA ARG A 252 -19.98 3.56 -6.66
C ARG A 252 -20.94 2.42 -6.91
N LYS A 253 -21.67 2.46 -8.00
CA LYS A 253 -22.44 1.34 -8.52
C LYS A 253 -21.47 0.25 -9.00
N THR A 254 -21.00 -0.62 -8.10
CA THR A 254 -20.09 -1.70 -8.49
C THR A 254 -20.81 -2.72 -9.39
N ALA A 255 -20.05 -3.46 -10.21
CA ALA A 255 -20.62 -4.53 -11.02
C ALA A 255 -21.36 -5.58 -10.16
N LYS A 256 -20.90 -5.81 -8.94
CA LYS A 256 -21.53 -6.73 -7.98
C LYS A 256 -22.88 -6.21 -7.50
N LEU A 257 -23.01 -4.92 -7.18
CA LEU A 257 -24.29 -4.31 -6.78
C LEU A 257 -25.31 -4.37 -7.92
N ARG A 258 -24.90 -4.08 -9.15
CA ARG A 258 -25.76 -4.24 -10.32
C ARG A 258 -26.22 -5.67 -10.47
N ARG A 259 -25.27 -6.62 -10.39
CA ARG A 259 -25.59 -8.04 -10.54
C ARG A 259 -26.50 -8.57 -9.42
N ALA A 260 -26.33 -8.09 -8.21
CA ALA A 260 -27.23 -8.45 -7.08
C ALA A 260 -28.66 -8.00 -7.36
N ARG A 261 -28.86 -6.78 -7.86
CA ARG A 261 -30.19 -6.28 -8.26
C ARG A 261 -30.83 -7.11 -9.36
N GLU A 262 -30.07 -7.48 -10.40
CA GLU A 262 -30.54 -8.32 -11.49
C GLU A 262 -31.00 -9.70 -11.03
N LEU A 263 -30.35 -10.25 -10.01
CA LEU A 263 -30.64 -11.60 -9.50
C LEU A 263 -31.56 -11.61 -8.28
N GLY A 264 -31.98 -10.43 -7.78
CA GLY A 264 -32.78 -10.33 -6.56
C GLY A 264 -32.01 -10.72 -5.30
N THR A 265 -30.66 -10.72 -5.33
CA THR A 265 -29.83 -11.04 -4.17
C THR A 265 -29.94 -9.91 -3.13
N PRO A 266 -30.28 -10.20 -1.86
CA PRO A 266 -30.32 -9.21 -0.80
C PRO A 266 -28.98 -8.48 -0.65
N VAL A 267 -29.03 -7.14 -0.51
CA VAL A 267 -27.86 -6.31 -0.23
C VAL A 267 -27.96 -5.83 1.21
N VAL A 268 -26.94 -6.14 2.00
CA VAL A 268 -26.86 -5.84 3.43
C VAL A 268 -25.65 -4.93 3.64
N ARG A 269 -25.74 -3.95 4.54
CA ARG A 269 -24.58 -3.15 4.94
C ARG A 269 -23.64 -3.95 5.85
N GLY A 270 -22.36 -3.65 5.81
CA GLY A 270 -21.40 -4.31 6.69
C GLY A 270 -21.72 -4.12 8.19
N GLU A 271 -22.22 -2.94 8.56
CA GLU A 271 -22.67 -2.63 9.94
C GLU A 271 -23.86 -3.50 10.37
N ASP A 272 -24.81 -3.73 9.45
CA ASP A 272 -25.99 -4.58 9.74
C ASP A 272 -25.58 -6.05 9.88
N LEU A 273 -24.58 -6.50 9.11
CA LEU A 273 -23.99 -7.84 9.30
C LEU A 273 -23.35 -7.97 10.68
N LEU A 274 -22.55 -6.99 11.12
CA LEU A 274 -21.97 -6.99 12.46
C LEU A 274 -23.04 -7.02 13.55
N ALA A 275 -24.08 -6.18 13.41
CA ALA A 275 -25.20 -6.17 14.37
C ALA A 275 -25.91 -7.53 14.45
N ARG A 276 -26.09 -8.24 13.31
CA ARG A 276 -26.61 -9.62 13.28
C ARG A 276 -25.75 -10.60 14.08
N LEU A 277 -24.45 -10.36 14.15
CA LEU A 277 -23.47 -11.17 14.92
C LEU A 277 -23.31 -10.69 16.36
N GLY A 278 -24.04 -9.66 16.80
CA GLY A 278 -23.88 -9.04 18.11
C GLY A 278 -22.58 -8.25 18.29
N LEU A 279 -21.98 -7.81 17.18
CA LEU A 279 -20.68 -7.14 17.12
C LEU A 279 -20.80 -5.72 16.58
N THR A 280 -19.74 -4.95 16.79
CA THR A 280 -19.53 -3.61 16.27
C THR A 280 -18.18 -3.50 15.54
N ALA A 281 -17.95 -2.42 14.79
CA ALA A 281 -16.67 -2.17 14.15
C ALA A 281 -15.48 -2.13 15.14
N ARG A 282 -15.73 -1.79 16.41
CA ARG A 282 -14.70 -1.79 17.47
C ARG A 282 -14.23 -3.20 17.82
N ASP A 283 -15.07 -4.20 17.63
CA ASP A 283 -14.75 -5.60 17.94
C ASP A 283 -13.82 -6.23 16.90
N LEU A 284 -13.62 -5.56 15.74
CA LEU A 284 -12.63 -5.93 14.73
C LEU A 284 -11.20 -5.44 15.10
N ARG A 285 -11.04 -4.72 16.21
CA ARG A 285 -9.79 -4.12 16.64
C ARG A 285 -9.38 -4.63 18.02
N ARG A 286 -8.06 -4.66 18.29
CA ARG A 286 -7.46 -4.98 19.60
C ARG A 286 -7.49 -3.79 20.53
#